data_1d0829ae941aa9eec87c656ad24dc98b
#
_entry.id   1d0829ae941aa9eec87c656ad24dc98b
#
_cell.length_a   1.000
_cell.length_b   1.000
_cell.length_c   1.000
_cell.angle_alpha   90.00
_cell.angle_beta   90.00
_cell.angle_gamma   90.00
#
_symmetry.space_group_name_H-M   'P 1'
#
loop_
_entity.id
_entity.type
_entity.pdbx_description
1 polymer ?
#
loop_
_entity_poly.entity_id
_entity_poly.type
_entity_poly.pdbx_seq_one_letter_code
_entity_poly.pdbx_strand_id
1 'polypeptide(L)'
;MPRSVNSVAKRTRRKKVLKQAKGYFGRRKNVWTVAKNAVDKAMLYAYRDRRNNKRNFRSLWIMRINAAARLNGMSYSEFMGKLKSENIDLNRKVLADLAMNNPEAFKSIVNSVK
;
A
#
# COMPACT_ATOMS: atom_id res chain seq x y z
N MET A 1 -2.42 51.99 19.14
CA MET A 1 -2.49 51.00 18.03
C MET A 1 -2.02 49.64 18.53
N PRO A 2 -2.76 48.57 18.32
CA PRO A 2 -2.31 47.24 18.72
C PRO A 2 -1.09 46.83 17.85
N ARG A 3 0.00 46.40 18.49
CA ARG A 3 1.18 45.93 17.79
C ARG A 3 0.96 44.52 17.27
N SER A 4 1.40 44.24 16.03
CA SER A 4 1.37 42.92 15.49
C SER A 4 2.41 42.04 16.18
N VAL A 5 1.98 41.00 16.91
CA VAL A 5 2.86 40.09 17.64
C VAL A 5 2.93 38.76 16.91
N ASN A 6 4.07 38.06 16.98
CA ASN A 6 4.29 36.72 16.40
C ASN A 6 4.13 36.62 14.87
N SER A 7 4.33 37.74 14.14
CA SER A 7 4.21 37.76 12.68
C SER A 7 5.20 36.82 11.97
N VAL A 8 6.43 36.72 12.47
CA VAL A 8 7.47 35.83 11.92
C VAL A 8 7.06 34.36 12.07
N ALA A 9 6.65 33.94 13.26
CA ALA A 9 6.21 32.58 13.53
C ALA A 9 4.97 32.19 12.69
N LYS A 10 4.01 33.11 12.57
CA LYS A 10 2.82 32.95 11.71
C LYS A 10 3.21 32.73 10.24
N ARG A 11 4.13 33.54 9.71
CA ARG A 11 4.62 33.44 8.33
C ARG A 11 5.35 32.10 8.11
N THR A 12 6.17 31.69 9.04
CA THR A 12 6.91 30.42 8.97
C THR A 12 5.97 29.22 8.94
N ARG A 13 4.96 29.18 9.81
CA ARG A 13 3.93 28.12 9.79
C ARG A 13 3.18 28.06 8.45
N ARG A 14 2.78 29.21 7.90
CA ARG A 14 2.13 29.25 6.58
C ARG A 14 3.02 28.76 5.46
N LYS A 15 4.29 29.21 5.44
CA LYS A 15 5.27 28.73 4.43
C LYS A 15 5.49 27.24 4.49
N LYS A 16 5.51 26.64 5.69
CA LYS A 16 5.65 25.18 5.86
C LYS A 16 4.52 24.41 5.18
N VAL A 17 3.27 24.84 5.40
CA VAL A 17 2.10 24.20 4.78
C VAL A 17 2.06 24.42 3.27
N LEU A 18 2.32 25.66 2.81
CA LEU A 18 2.38 25.95 1.37
C LEU A 18 3.48 25.16 0.65
N LYS A 19 4.61 24.88 1.32
CA LYS A 19 5.66 24.02 0.78
C LYS A 19 5.15 22.60 0.55
N GLN A 20 4.31 22.06 1.44
CA GLN A 20 3.69 20.73 1.28
C GLN A 20 2.64 20.70 0.18
N ALA A 21 1.98 21.84 -0.09
CA ALA A 21 0.96 21.99 -1.14
C ALA A 21 1.54 22.22 -2.55
N LYS A 22 2.86 22.27 -2.71
CA LYS A 22 3.49 22.46 -4.03
C LYS A 22 3.04 21.35 -5.00
N GLY A 23 2.70 21.75 -6.22
CA GLY A 23 2.24 20.83 -7.26
C GLY A 23 0.73 20.59 -7.25
N TYR A 24 -0.01 21.11 -6.29
CA TYR A 24 -1.48 20.98 -6.27
C TYR A 24 -2.12 21.85 -7.34
N PHE A 25 -3.26 21.40 -7.83
CA PHE A 25 -3.97 22.08 -8.90
C PHE A 25 -4.54 23.44 -8.46
N GLY A 26 -4.41 24.44 -9.31
CA GLY A 26 -5.01 25.77 -9.17
C GLY A 26 -4.59 26.48 -7.86
N ARG A 27 -5.57 27.02 -7.17
CA ARG A 27 -5.38 27.78 -5.92
C ARG A 27 -5.00 26.92 -4.72
N ARG A 28 -5.11 25.61 -4.81
CA ARG A 28 -4.75 24.69 -3.73
C ARG A 28 -3.25 24.69 -3.39
N LYS A 29 -2.40 25.18 -4.29
CA LYS A 29 -0.94 25.27 -4.10
C LYS A 29 -0.46 26.56 -3.43
N ASN A 30 -1.16 27.68 -3.60
CA ASN A 30 -0.64 29.02 -3.26
C ASN A 30 -1.57 29.85 -2.37
N VAL A 31 -2.87 29.55 -2.31
CA VAL A 31 -3.81 30.25 -1.44
C VAL A 31 -3.89 29.54 -0.10
N TRP A 32 -3.51 30.23 0.97
CA TRP A 32 -3.38 29.66 2.33
C TRP A 32 -4.60 28.89 2.80
N THR A 33 -5.79 29.50 2.73
CA THR A 33 -7.03 28.91 3.25
C THR A 33 -7.38 27.60 2.55
N VAL A 34 -7.23 27.57 1.23
CA VAL A 34 -7.51 26.38 0.41
C VAL A 34 -6.39 25.35 0.53
N ALA A 35 -5.13 25.79 0.49
CA ALA A 35 -3.97 24.93 0.60
C ALA A 35 -3.93 24.17 1.95
N LYS A 36 -4.26 24.83 3.06
CA LYS A 36 -4.34 24.20 4.37
C LYS A 36 -5.31 23.03 4.36
N ASN A 37 -6.53 23.25 3.92
CA ASN A 37 -7.55 22.19 3.86
C ASN A 37 -7.16 21.05 2.93
N ALA A 38 -6.52 21.37 1.79
CA ALA A 38 -6.03 20.37 0.85
C ALA A 38 -4.93 19.51 1.47
N VAL A 39 -3.97 20.09 2.19
CA VAL A 39 -2.91 19.38 2.89
C VAL A 39 -3.44 18.51 4.01
N ASP A 40 -4.36 19.02 4.83
CA ASP A 40 -5.00 18.25 5.91
C ASP A 40 -5.71 17.01 5.35
N LYS A 41 -6.47 17.18 4.27
CA LYS A 41 -7.11 16.04 3.56
C LYS A 41 -6.11 15.07 2.97
N ALA A 42 -5.03 15.57 2.37
CA ALA A 42 -3.97 14.72 1.81
C ALA A 42 -3.31 13.84 2.89
N MET A 43 -3.07 14.37 4.08
CA MET A 43 -2.53 13.62 5.21
C MET A 43 -3.49 12.52 5.69
N LEU A 44 -4.78 12.81 5.77
CA LEU A 44 -5.82 11.83 6.12
C LEU A 44 -5.90 10.70 5.10
N TYR A 45 -5.87 11.04 3.81
CA TYR A 45 -5.87 10.05 2.74
C TYR A 45 -4.59 9.22 2.73
N ALA A 46 -3.43 9.84 2.93
CA ALA A 46 -2.17 9.11 3.02
C ALA A 46 -2.17 8.09 4.19
N TYR A 47 -2.71 8.46 5.34
CA TYR A 47 -2.87 7.56 6.48
C TYR A 47 -3.78 6.37 6.16
N ARG A 48 -4.96 6.63 5.60
CA ARG A 48 -5.91 5.59 5.18
C ARG A 48 -5.32 4.67 4.13
N ASP A 49 -4.70 5.25 3.10
CA ASP A 49 -4.25 4.52 1.92
C ASP A 49 -2.99 3.71 2.19
N ARG A 50 -2.14 4.10 3.13
CA ARG A 50 -1.07 3.21 3.62
C ARG A 50 -1.61 1.91 4.23
N ARG A 51 -2.78 1.92 4.85
CA ARG A 51 -3.46 0.72 5.35
C ARG A 51 -4.13 -0.07 4.23
N ASN A 52 -4.81 0.61 3.34
CA ASN A 52 -5.45 -0.01 2.19
C ASN A 52 -4.43 -0.68 1.26
N ASN A 53 -3.26 -0.07 1.08
CA ASN A 53 -2.20 -0.60 0.24
C ASN A 53 -1.78 -2.01 0.65
N LYS A 54 -1.61 -2.25 1.96
CA LYS A 54 -1.30 -3.58 2.50
C LYS A 54 -2.37 -4.62 2.17
N ARG A 55 -3.66 -4.24 2.26
CA ARG A 55 -4.79 -5.11 1.93
C ARG A 55 -4.86 -5.39 0.42
N ASN A 56 -4.63 -4.38 -0.39
CA ASN A 56 -4.65 -4.50 -1.85
C ASN A 56 -3.55 -5.43 -2.35
N PHE A 57 -2.33 -5.28 -1.85
CA PHE A 57 -1.23 -6.18 -2.19
C PHE A 57 -1.49 -7.62 -1.74
N ARG A 58 -2.03 -7.82 -0.54
CA ARG A 58 -2.39 -9.15 -0.08
C ARG A 58 -3.46 -9.79 -0.99
N SER A 59 -4.47 -9.04 -1.41
CA SER A 59 -5.48 -9.51 -2.36
C SER A 59 -4.85 -9.89 -3.70
N LEU A 60 -3.94 -9.09 -4.20
CA LEU A 60 -3.21 -9.37 -5.44
C LEU A 60 -2.37 -10.65 -5.33
N TRP A 61 -1.64 -10.85 -4.22
CA TRP A 61 -0.87 -12.09 -4.00
C TRP A 61 -1.78 -13.32 -3.97
N ILE A 62 -2.91 -13.23 -3.29
CA ILE A 62 -3.90 -14.33 -3.24
C ILE A 62 -4.39 -14.67 -4.65
N MET A 63 -4.70 -13.67 -5.47
CA MET A 63 -5.11 -13.88 -6.87
C MET A 63 -4.04 -14.61 -7.68
N ARG A 64 -2.79 -14.20 -7.58
CA ARG A 64 -1.66 -14.81 -8.29
C ARG A 64 -1.43 -16.26 -7.87
N ILE A 65 -1.41 -16.51 -6.56
CA ILE A 65 -1.26 -17.87 -6.02
C ILE A 65 -2.43 -18.76 -6.45
N ASN A 66 -3.66 -18.26 -6.39
CA ASN A 66 -4.84 -19.02 -6.80
C ASN A 66 -4.79 -19.43 -8.27
N ALA A 67 -4.39 -18.48 -9.15
CA ALA A 67 -4.24 -18.78 -10.56
C ALA A 67 -3.19 -19.89 -10.80
N ALA A 68 -2.02 -19.78 -10.19
CA ALA A 68 -0.95 -20.76 -10.31
C ALA A 68 -1.32 -22.12 -9.68
N ALA A 69 -2.00 -22.13 -8.54
CA ALA A 69 -2.49 -23.35 -7.91
C ALA A 69 -3.50 -24.08 -8.79
N ARG A 70 -4.45 -23.36 -9.39
CA ARG A 70 -5.45 -23.93 -10.31
C ARG A 70 -4.81 -24.53 -11.56
N LEU A 71 -3.78 -23.90 -12.12
CA LEU A 71 -3.00 -24.48 -13.24
C LEU A 71 -2.37 -25.82 -12.87
N ASN A 72 -2.07 -26.04 -11.58
CA ASN A 72 -1.54 -27.30 -11.05
C ASN A 72 -2.62 -28.23 -10.45
N GLY A 73 -3.90 -27.94 -10.70
CA GLY A 73 -5.04 -28.80 -10.33
C GLY A 73 -5.46 -28.69 -8.85
N MET A 74 -5.17 -27.58 -8.16
CA MET A 74 -5.48 -27.37 -6.75
C MET A 74 -6.12 -26.00 -6.53
N SER A 75 -7.05 -25.88 -5.57
CA SER A 75 -7.60 -24.59 -5.17
C SER A 75 -6.66 -23.85 -4.21
N TYR A 76 -6.81 -22.52 -4.11
CA TYR A 76 -6.03 -21.73 -3.16
C TYR A 76 -6.16 -22.22 -1.72
N SER A 77 -7.38 -22.55 -1.28
CA SER A 77 -7.65 -22.99 0.09
C SER A 77 -7.01 -24.33 0.41
N GLU A 78 -7.09 -25.28 -0.52
CA GLU A 78 -6.44 -26.59 -0.41
C GLU A 78 -4.91 -26.45 -0.37
N PHE A 79 -4.34 -25.66 -1.27
CA PHE A 79 -2.91 -25.42 -1.31
C PHE A 79 -2.39 -24.79 -0.01
N MET A 80 -3.05 -23.73 0.47
CA MET A 80 -2.65 -23.10 1.74
C MET A 80 -2.88 -24.00 2.95
N GLY A 81 -3.92 -24.83 2.94
CA GLY A 81 -4.18 -25.82 3.98
C GLY A 81 -3.08 -26.86 4.04
N LYS A 82 -2.70 -27.43 2.91
CA LYS A 82 -1.61 -28.44 2.80
C LYS A 82 -0.24 -27.89 3.17
N LEU A 83 0.10 -26.65 2.74
CA LEU A 83 1.33 -25.98 3.18
C LEU A 83 1.41 -25.88 4.71
N LYS A 84 0.28 -25.57 5.35
CA LYS A 84 0.21 -25.48 6.80
C LYS A 84 0.33 -26.85 7.49
N SER A 85 -0.26 -27.90 6.94
CA SER A 85 -0.13 -29.26 7.49
C SER A 85 1.28 -29.80 7.40
N GLU A 86 2.00 -29.47 6.33
CA GLU A 86 3.41 -29.86 6.14
C GLU A 86 4.41 -28.92 6.84
N ASN A 87 3.90 -27.95 7.64
CA ASN A 87 4.71 -26.93 8.33
C ASN A 87 5.63 -26.12 7.43
N ILE A 88 5.24 -25.91 6.17
CA ILE A 88 5.98 -25.06 5.22
C ILE A 88 5.55 -23.61 5.43
N ASP A 89 6.40 -22.83 6.11
CA ASP A 89 6.11 -21.43 6.42
C ASP A 89 6.63 -20.49 5.31
N LEU A 90 5.89 -20.43 4.20
CA LEU A 90 6.14 -19.49 3.12
C LEU A 90 5.07 -18.41 3.09
N ASN A 91 5.50 -17.15 3.14
CA ASN A 91 4.55 -16.03 3.10
C ASN A 91 3.96 -15.83 1.68
N ARG A 92 2.77 -15.22 1.63
CA ARG A 92 2.03 -15.01 0.38
C ARG A 92 2.78 -14.16 -0.64
N LYS A 93 3.64 -13.25 -0.20
CA LYS A 93 4.44 -12.40 -1.08
C LYS A 93 5.43 -13.24 -1.88
N VAL A 94 6.18 -14.11 -1.20
CA VAL A 94 7.16 -15.03 -1.83
C VAL A 94 6.45 -16.01 -2.74
N LEU A 95 5.36 -16.64 -2.29
CA LEU A 95 4.56 -17.55 -3.13
C LEU A 95 4.03 -16.90 -4.39
N ALA A 96 3.56 -15.65 -4.30
CA ALA A 96 3.07 -14.89 -5.45
C ALA A 96 4.19 -14.48 -6.41
N ASP A 97 5.37 -14.22 -5.90
CA ASP A 97 6.57 -13.93 -6.70
C ASP A 97 7.04 -15.18 -7.46
N LEU A 98 7.13 -16.31 -6.78
CA LEU A 98 7.45 -17.61 -7.42
C LEU A 98 6.42 -17.99 -8.48
N ALA A 99 5.13 -17.77 -8.21
CA ALA A 99 4.06 -18.05 -9.15
C ALA A 99 4.19 -17.28 -10.48
N MET A 100 4.75 -16.06 -10.45
CA MET A 100 4.93 -15.24 -11.64
C MET A 100 6.29 -15.41 -12.31
N ASN A 101 7.36 -15.37 -11.52
CA ASN A 101 8.73 -15.28 -12.03
C ASN A 101 9.41 -16.64 -12.14
N ASN A 102 8.96 -17.64 -11.37
CA ASN A 102 9.52 -18.99 -11.40
C ASN A 102 8.43 -20.07 -11.23
N PRO A 103 7.61 -20.30 -12.27
CA PRO A 103 6.50 -21.26 -12.21
C PRO A 103 6.94 -22.71 -11.96
N GLU A 104 8.15 -23.08 -12.36
CA GLU A 104 8.69 -24.43 -12.10
C GLU A 104 8.97 -24.65 -10.60
N ALA A 105 9.56 -23.66 -9.93
CA ALA A 105 9.74 -23.71 -8.49
C ALA A 105 8.41 -23.77 -7.74
N PHE A 106 7.41 -22.98 -8.18
CA PHE A 106 6.07 -23.05 -7.63
C PHE A 106 5.42 -24.41 -7.82
N LYS A 107 5.56 -25.02 -9.01
CA LYS A 107 5.08 -26.37 -9.31
C LYS A 107 5.75 -27.43 -8.43
N SER A 108 7.05 -27.30 -8.17
CA SER A 108 7.77 -28.20 -7.26
C SER A 108 7.20 -28.14 -5.83
N ILE A 109 6.88 -26.93 -5.34
CA ILE A 109 6.22 -26.75 -4.04
C ILE A 109 4.82 -27.38 -4.03
N VAL A 110 4.03 -27.19 -5.10
CA VAL A 110 2.71 -27.81 -5.21
C VAL A 110 2.83 -29.34 -5.18
N ASN A 111 3.81 -29.90 -5.87
CA ASN A 111 4.02 -31.36 -5.93
C ASN A 111 4.49 -31.93 -4.59
N SER A 112 5.26 -31.18 -3.80
CA SER A 112 5.69 -31.63 -2.47
C SER A 112 4.57 -31.69 -1.43
N VAL A 113 3.47 -30.95 -1.66
CA VAL A 113 2.30 -30.91 -0.76
C VAL A 113 1.07 -31.62 -1.33
N LYS A 114 1.17 -32.24 -2.50
CA LYS A 114 0.07 -32.95 -3.15
C LYS A 114 -0.19 -34.31 -2.53
#